data_63c485ac29af065caafc8e43a3606486
#
_entry.id   63c485ac29af065caafc8e43a3606486
#
_cell.length_a   1.000
_cell.length_b   1.000
_cell.length_c   1.000
_cell.angle_alpha   90.00
_cell.angle_beta   90.00
_cell.angle_gamma   90.00
#
_symmetry.space_group_name_H-M   'P 1'
#
loop_
_entity.id
_entity.type
_entity.pdbx_description
1 polymer ?
#
loop_
_entity_poly.entity_id
_entity_poly.type
_entity_poly.pdbx_seq_one_letter_code
_entity_poly.pdbx_strand_id
1 'polypeptide(L)'
;MTTVGTRKTAIHNMEGFLIGVFDKATSKEISDTQNGKMKAYPRERATRGSSTVSEFTHNFENYHPGLTCKVYKEDGTEAIGQTKLSTVRESYEAD
;
A
#
# COMPACT_ATOMS: atom_id res chain seq x y z
N MET A 1 -10.07 -11.34 14.69
CA MET A 1 -10.07 -10.20 13.77
C MET A 1 -8.70 -10.05 13.12
N THR A 2 -8.67 -9.55 11.90
CA THR A 2 -7.43 -9.41 11.15
C THR A 2 -6.78 -8.07 11.46
N THR A 3 -5.48 -8.07 11.75
CA THR A 3 -4.74 -6.85 12.06
C THR A 3 -4.35 -6.10 10.79
N VAL A 4 -4.00 -4.82 10.95
CA VAL A 4 -3.47 -4.00 9.87
C VAL A 4 -2.19 -4.63 9.30
N GLY A 5 -1.31 -5.15 10.17
CA GLY A 5 -0.09 -5.81 9.70
C GLY A 5 -0.37 -6.98 8.78
N THR A 6 -1.36 -7.82 9.11
CA THR A 6 -1.76 -8.94 8.26
C THR A 6 -2.29 -8.44 6.91
N ARG A 7 -3.11 -7.39 6.92
CA ARG A 7 -3.63 -6.80 5.68
C ARG A 7 -2.51 -6.21 4.83
N LYS A 8 -1.55 -5.53 5.43
CA LYS A 8 -0.40 -4.97 4.73
C LYS A 8 0.44 -6.09 4.09
N THR A 9 0.64 -7.19 4.80
CA THR A 9 1.35 -8.35 4.28
C THR A 9 0.64 -8.93 3.06
N ALA A 10 -0.69 -9.05 3.12
CA ALA A 10 -1.47 -9.54 1.99
C ALA A 10 -1.31 -8.64 0.77
N ILE A 11 -1.33 -7.32 0.97
CA ILE A 11 -1.13 -6.37 -0.13
C ILE A 11 0.30 -6.48 -0.68
N HIS A 12 1.30 -6.60 0.19
CA HIS A 12 2.69 -6.77 -0.23
C HIS A 12 2.84 -8.03 -1.08
N ASN A 13 2.25 -9.14 -0.66
CA ASN A 13 2.34 -10.40 -1.41
C ASN A 13 1.65 -10.30 -2.78
N MET A 14 0.57 -9.53 -2.85
CA MET A 14 -0.19 -9.36 -4.11
C MET A 14 0.48 -8.35 -5.04
N GLU A 15 0.89 -7.21 -4.50
CA GLU A 15 1.36 -6.08 -5.31
C GLU A 15 2.87 -6.06 -5.52
N GLY A 16 3.64 -6.69 -4.64
CA GLY A 16 5.09 -6.76 -4.78
C GLY A 16 5.84 -5.57 -4.16
N PHE A 17 5.18 -4.78 -3.32
CA PHE A 17 5.83 -3.68 -2.61
C PHE A 17 5.22 -3.48 -1.23
N LEU A 18 5.98 -2.82 -0.35
CA LEU A 18 5.51 -2.51 1.00
C LEU A 18 4.70 -1.22 0.99
N ILE A 19 3.71 -1.17 1.88
CA ILE A 19 2.92 0.05 2.09
C ILE A 19 2.89 0.40 3.57
N GLY A 20 2.66 1.70 3.87
CA GLY A 20 2.27 2.15 5.19
C GLY A 20 0.83 2.64 5.14
N VAL A 21 0.08 2.39 6.21
CA VAL A 21 -1.33 2.80 6.30
C VAL A 21 -1.43 3.91 7.32
N PHE A 22 -2.11 4.99 6.96
CA PHE A 22 -2.19 6.21 7.77
C PHE A 22 -3.65 6.66 7.88
N ASP A 23 -3.96 7.30 9.01
CA ASP A 23 -5.25 7.97 9.17
C ASP A 23 -5.24 9.23 8.30
N LYS A 24 -6.22 9.33 7.40
CA LYS A 24 -6.26 10.44 6.45
C LYS A 24 -6.48 11.78 7.13
N ALA A 25 -7.25 11.81 8.23
CA ALA A 25 -7.56 13.06 8.92
C ALA A 25 -6.40 13.59 9.75
N THR A 26 -5.62 12.70 10.38
CA THR A 26 -4.55 13.08 11.29
C THR A 26 -3.16 12.87 10.71
N SER A 27 -3.04 12.14 9.62
CA SER A 27 -1.78 11.74 8.99
C SER A 27 -0.89 10.89 9.89
N LYS A 28 -1.48 10.28 10.92
CA LYS A 28 -0.75 9.40 11.83
C LYS A 28 -0.79 7.98 11.32
N GLU A 29 0.33 7.28 11.43
CA GLU A 29 0.43 5.89 11.02
C GLU A 29 -0.44 5.00 11.91
N ILE A 30 -1.17 4.09 11.27
CA ILE A 30 -1.98 3.10 11.96
C ILE A 30 -1.08 1.96 12.40
N SER A 31 -1.18 1.59 13.67
CA SER A 31 -0.37 0.49 14.21
C SER A 31 -0.71 -0.83 13.54
N ASP A 32 0.31 -1.64 13.27
CA ASP A 32 0.14 -2.97 12.68
C ASP A 32 -0.69 -3.89 13.58
N THR A 33 -0.79 -3.59 14.86
CA THR A 33 -1.57 -4.40 15.83
C THR A 33 -3.05 -4.02 15.89
N GLN A 34 -3.46 -2.93 15.23
CA GLN A 34 -4.86 -2.54 15.20
C GLN A 34 -5.70 -3.56 14.45
N ASN A 35 -6.89 -3.85 14.98
CA ASN A 35 -7.84 -4.78 14.38
C ASN A 35 -8.99 -4.04 13.71
N GLY A 36 -9.52 -4.61 12.64
CA GLY A 36 -10.75 -4.12 12.04
C GLY A 36 -10.67 -2.81 11.29
N LYS A 37 -9.48 -2.26 11.11
CA LYS A 37 -9.29 -1.00 10.38
C LYS A 37 -9.33 -1.16 8.87
N MET A 38 -8.95 -2.33 8.37
CA MET A 38 -8.85 -2.56 6.93
C MET A 38 -9.71 -3.75 6.53
N LYS A 39 -10.23 -3.67 5.31
CA LYS A 39 -10.96 -4.77 4.68
C LYS A 39 -9.97 -5.71 3.99
N ALA A 40 -10.43 -6.92 3.67
CA ALA A 40 -9.63 -7.84 2.86
C ALA A 40 -9.33 -7.18 1.51
N TYR A 41 -8.12 -7.39 1.00
CA TYR A 41 -7.73 -6.80 -0.28
C TYR A 41 -8.58 -7.45 -1.38
N PRO A 42 -9.31 -6.65 -2.19
CA PRO A 42 -10.30 -7.19 -3.12
C PRO A 42 -9.72 -7.71 -4.43
N ARG A 43 -8.46 -7.46 -4.71
CA ARG A 43 -7.87 -7.79 -6.00
C ARG A 43 -7.33 -9.22 -6.01
N GLU A 44 -7.54 -9.89 -7.13
CA GLU A 44 -6.98 -11.22 -7.35
C GLU A 44 -5.64 -11.15 -8.11
N ARG A 45 -5.32 -9.99 -8.66
CA ARG A 45 -4.09 -9.75 -9.41
C ARG A 45 -3.47 -8.43 -8.98
N ALA A 46 -2.16 -8.33 -9.13
CA ALA A 46 -1.45 -7.10 -8.87
C ALA A 46 -1.95 -5.97 -9.79
N THR A 47 -1.91 -4.75 -9.28
CA THR A 47 -2.21 -3.57 -10.07
C THR A 47 -1.18 -3.46 -11.21
N ARG A 48 -1.62 -3.02 -12.39
CA ARG A 48 -0.74 -2.90 -13.54
C ARG A 48 0.47 -2.01 -13.23
N GLY A 49 1.64 -2.43 -13.72
CA GLY A 49 2.85 -1.66 -13.52
C GLY A 49 2.82 -0.28 -14.19
N SER A 50 1.95 -0.08 -15.20
CA SER A 50 1.77 1.22 -15.84
C SER A 50 1.01 2.21 -14.97
N SER A 51 0.30 1.74 -13.93
CA SER A 51 -0.36 2.61 -12.98
C SER A 51 0.67 3.31 -12.10
N THR A 52 0.33 4.51 -11.62
CA THR A 52 1.21 5.27 -10.74
C THR A 52 0.90 4.99 -9.28
N VAL A 53 1.83 5.36 -8.40
CA VAL A 53 1.61 5.31 -6.95
C VAL A 53 0.37 6.12 -6.58
N SER A 54 0.20 7.28 -7.20
CA SER A 54 -0.97 8.15 -6.94
C SER A 54 -2.28 7.43 -7.25
N GLU A 55 -2.34 6.71 -8.37
CA GLU A 55 -3.53 5.94 -8.72
C GLU A 55 -3.79 4.82 -7.73
N PHE A 56 -2.74 4.13 -7.30
CA PHE A 56 -2.86 3.06 -6.29
C PHE A 56 -3.38 3.63 -4.97
N THR A 57 -2.82 4.76 -4.52
CA THR A 57 -3.24 5.41 -3.28
C THR A 57 -4.69 5.85 -3.36
N HIS A 58 -5.09 6.43 -4.50
CA HIS A 58 -6.46 6.88 -4.71
C HIS A 58 -7.45 5.70 -4.60
N ASN A 59 -7.13 4.58 -5.24
CA ASN A 59 -7.97 3.38 -5.16
C ASN A 59 -8.03 2.84 -3.74
N PHE A 60 -6.91 2.85 -3.02
CA PHE A 60 -6.87 2.45 -1.62
C PHE A 60 -7.80 3.33 -0.77
N GLU A 61 -7.76 4.64 -0.97
CA GLU A 61 -8.61 5.58 -0.22
C GLU A 61 -10.09 5.37 -0.50
N ASN A 62 -10.42 5.05 -1.76
CA ASN A 62 -11.81 4.75 -2.12
C ASN A 62 -12.30 3.46 -1.46
N TYR A 63 -11.43 2.47 -1.35
CA TYR A 63 -11.78 1.20 -0.74
C TYR A 63 -11.82 1.28 0.79
N HIS A 64 -10.97 2.13 1.38
CA HIS A 64 -10.90 2.34 2.82
C HIS A 64 -11.13 3.81 3.16
N PRO A 65 -12.40 4.29 3.15
CA PRO A 65 -12.68 5.68 3.49
C PRO A 65 -12.12 6.05 4.86
N GLY A 66 -11.43 7.18 4.93
CA GLY A 66 -10.80 7.65 6.17
C GLY A 66 -9.37 7.17 6.36
N LEU A 67 -8.87 6.29 5.51
CA LEU A 67 -7.48 5.83 5.53
C LEU A 67 -6.78 6.25 4.25
N THR A 68 -5.47 6.41 4.33
CA THR A 68 -4.62 6.60 3.16
C THR A 68 -3.40 5.70 3.28
N CYS A 69 -2.63 5.57 2.21
CA CYS A 69 -1.43 4.76 2.25
C CYS A 69 -0.27 5.47 1.57
N LYS A 70 0.93 5.02 1.90
CA LYS A 70 2.16 5.40 1.21
C LYS A 70 2.82 4.13 0.70
N VAL A 71 3.45 4.22 -0.47
CA VAL A 71 4.15 3.09 -1.09
C VAL A 71 5.64 3.28 -0.87
N TYR A 72 6.33 2.22 -0.46
CA TYR A 72 7.75 2.27 -0.16
C TYR A 72 8.55 1.42 -1.13
N LYS A 73 9.73 1.89 -1.49
CA LYS A 73 10.71 1.13 -2.24
C LYS A 73 11.45 0.16 -1.31
N GLU A 74 12.22 -0.73 -1.91
CA GLU A 74 12.97 -1.75 -1.16
C GLU A 74 13.89 -1.16 -0.09
N ASP A 75 14.44 0.02 -0.35
CA ASP A 75 15.34 0.70 0.60
C ASP A 75 14.60 1.45 1.70
N GLY A 76 13.27 1.40 1.73
CA GLY A 76 12.44 2.06 2.73
C GLY A 76 12.06 3.49 2.41
N THR A 77 12.51 4.03 1.28
CA THR A 77 12.13 5.39 0.89
C THR A 77 10.73 5.40 0.28
N GLU A 78 10.00 6.49 0.53
CA GLU A 78 8.66 6.64 -0.03
C GLU A 78 8.73 6.89 -1.54
N ALA A 79 7.93 6.16 -2.29
CA ALA A 79 7.79 6.39 -3.73
C ALA A 79 6.83 7.56 -3.95
N ILE A 80 7.23 8.51 -4.77
CA ILE A 80 6.39 9.68 -5.07
C ILE A 80 5.21 9.28 -5.96
N GLY A 81 4.12 10.07 -5.90
CA GLY A 81 2.88 9.75 -6.58
C GLY A 81 2.98 9.54 -8.08
N GLN A 82 3.93 10.18 -8.75
CA GLN A 82 4.12 10.05 -10.20
C GLN A 82 4.91 8.81 -10.60
N THR A 83 5.51 8.12 -9.64
CA THR A 83 6.30 6.91 -9.90
C THR A 83 5.37 5.78 -10.35
N LYS A 84 5.75 5.09 -11.41
CA LYS A 84 4.99 3.92 -11.86
C LYS A 84 5.23 2.74 -10.92
N LEU A 85 4.22 1.91 -10.75
CA LEU A 85 4.33 0.74 -9.87
C LEU A 85 5.38 -0.24 -10.37
N SER A 86 5.59 -0.34 -11.69
CA SER A 86 6.66 -1.16 -12.24
C SER A 86 8.03 -0.70 -11.74
N THR A 87 8.25 0.61 -11.63
CA THR A 87 9.50 1.16 -11.10
C THR A 87 9.67 0.81 -9.63
N VAL A 88 8.60 0.90 -8.84
CA VAL A 88 8.64 0.50 -7.43
C VAL A 88 9.01 -0.97 -7.31
N ARG A 89 8.35 -1.84 -8.08
CA ARG A 89 8.60 -3.29 -8.05
C ARG A 89 10.02 -3.63 -8.47
N GLU A 90 10.59 -2.90 -9.43
CA GLU A 90 11.96 -3.10 -9.88
C GLU A 90 12.96 -2.90 -8.74
N SER A 91 12.67 -2.00 -7.79
CA SER A 91 13.56 -1.79 -6.65
C SER A 91 13.67 -3.05 -5.76
N TYR A 92 12.63 -3.89 -5.75
CA TYR A 92 12.61 -5.13 -4.97
C TYR A 92 13.27 -6.30 -5.71
N GLU A 93 13.44 -6.16 -7.01
CA GLU A 93 14.06 -7.18 -7.85
C GLU A 93 15.57 -6.95 -8.01
N ALA A 94 16.05 -5.78 -7.63
CA ALA A 94 17.46 -5.43 -7.76
C ALA A 94 18.32 -6.29 -6.83
N ASP A 95 19.34 -6.85 -7.38
CA ASP A 95 20.32 -7.65 -6.62
C ASP A 95 21.39 -6.76 -6.01
#